data_47f056c61585263da34a7eb8af06497b
#
_entry.id   47f056c61585263da34a7eb8af06497b
#
_cell.length_a   1.000
_cell.length_b   1.000
_cell.length_c   1.000
_cell.angle_alpha   90.00
_cell.angle_beta   90.00
_cell.angle_gamma   90.00
#
_symmetry.space_group_name_H-M   'P 1'
#
loop_
_entity.id
_entity.type
_entity.pdbx_description
1 polymer ?
#
loop_
_entity_poly.entity_id
_entity_poly.type
_entity_poly.pdbx_seq_one_letter_code
_entity_poly.pdbx_strand_id
1 'polypeptide(L)'
;MTSILRLSRHNQKDTFSAKQADSFEIGNLMHSYLDKYIKKEEIKAEDSGNSKIALQLCKSIIDNIFPCIDKFIASEATIHEDCNYAGRLDLLAEIDGKLTVVDYKSSYRKKSSYQIDEHFQQLAAYASAHDKMFNTKIERAMIFIVYKDTFEHEVLEADSSSLNTYKGMWIDKLQYCLLYT
;
A
#
# COMPACT_ATOMS: atom_id res chain seq x y z
N MET A 1 44.09 0.09 -17.15
CA MET A 1 43.31 0.08 -15.88
C MET A 1 41.84 0.55 -16.00
N THR A 2 41.26 0.71 -17.19
CA THR A 2 39.92 1.33 -17.39
C THR A 2 38.79 0.34 -17.67
N SER A 3 39.08 -0.93 -17.93
CA SER A 3 38.02 -1.91 -18.30
C SER A 3 37.35 -2.61 -17.11
N ILE A 4 38.06 -2.82 -16.01
CA ILE A 4 37.53 -3.51 -14.79
C ILE A 4 36.52 -2.63 -14.05
N LEU A 5 36.73 -1.32 -13.99
CA LEU A 5 35.81 -0.37 -13.36
C LEU A 5 34.51 -0.17 -14.14
N ARG A 6 34.52 -0.37 -15.47
CA ARG A 6 33.31 -0.33 -16.29
C ARG A 6 32.43 -1.56 -16.11
N LEU A 7 33.02 -2.74 -16.01
CA LEU A 7 32.29 -4.00 -15.76
C LEU A 7 31.63 -4.01 -14.39
N SER A 8 32.30 -3.49 -13.34
CA SER A 8 31.71 -3.44 -11.99
C SER A 8 30.53 -2.47 -11.89
N ARG A 9 30.56 -1.34 -12.62
CA ARG A 9 29.45 -0.39 -12.64
C ARG A 9 28.26 -0.89 -13.47
N HIS A 10 28.47 -1.67 -14.51
CA HIS A 10 27.40 -2.27 -15.32
C HIS A 10 26.68 -3.35 -14.50
N ASN A 11 27.44 -4.26 -13.87
CA ASN A 11 26.87 -5.30 -13.00
C ASN A 11 26.11 -4.73 -11.77
N GLN A 12 26.54 -3.59 -11.23
CA GLN A 12 25.82 -2.94 -10.14
C GLN A 12 24.48 -2.32 -10.58
N LYS A 13 24.40 -1.74 -11.78
CA LYS A 13 23.16 -1.20 -12.34
C LYS A 13 22.15 -2.31 -12.67
N ASP A 14 22.63 -3.40 -13.27
CA ASP A 14 21.77 -4.54 -13.63
C ASP A 14 21.24 -5.27 -12.41
N THR A 15 22.07 -5.46 -11.38
CA THR A 15 21.64 -6.07 -10.11
C THR A 15 20.69 -5.17 -9.30
N PHE A 16 20.84 -3.85 -9.38
CA PHE A 16 19.92 -2.91 -8.74
C PHE A 16 18.56 -2.92 -9.44
N SER A 17 18.55 -2.93 -10.78
CA SER A 17 17.32 -3.03 -11.58
C SER A 17 16.57 -4.36 -11.33
N ALA A 18 17.29 -5.47 -11.26
CA ALA A 18 16.70 -6.78 -10.96
C ALA A 18 16.06 -6.81 -9.56
N LYS A 19 16.76 -6.31 -8.53
CA LYS A 19 16.20 -6.24 -7.17
C LYS A 19 14.98 -5.32 -7.07
N GLN A 20 14.90 -4.28 -7.87
CA GLN A 20 13.71 -3.43 -7.93
C GLN A 20 12.55 -4.15 -8.58
N ALA A 21 12.79 -4.89 -9.69
CA ALA A 21 11.78 -5.70 -10.35
C ALA A 21 11.22 -6.78 -9.40
N ASP A 22 12.10 -7.52 -8.72
CA ASP A 22 11.70 -8.52 -7.71
C ASP A 22 10.88 -7.87 -6.58
N SER A 23 11.31 -6.70 -6.12
CA SER A 23 10.60 -5.99 -5.05
C SER A 23 9.19 -5.56 -5.45
N PHE A 24 9.01 -5.15 -6.70
CA PHE A 24 7.72 -4.78 -7.26
C PHE A 24 6.81 -6.01 -7.45
N GLU A 25 7.36 -7.10 -7.98
CA GLU A 25 6.64 -8.36 -8.14
C GLU A 25 6.17 -8.93 -6.80
N ILE A 26 7.04 -8.98 -5.78
CA ILE A 26 6.67 -9.42 -4.42
C ILE A 26 5.52 -8.57 -3.87
N GLY A 27 5.56 -7.24 -4.06
CA GLY A 27 4.49 -6.36 -3.63
C GLY A 27 3.16 -6.68 -4.31
N ASN A 28 3.16 -6.83 -5.63
CA ASN A 28 1.95 -7.15 -6.41
C ASN A 28 1.37 -8.52 -6.02
N LEU A 29 2.22 -9.52 -5.82
CA LEU A 29 1.79 -10.84 -5.37
C LEU A 29 1.18 -10.78 -3.97
N MET A 30 1.78 -10.02 -3.05
CA MET A 30 1.24 -9.81 -1.70
C MET A 30 -0.18 -9.22 -1.75
N HIS A 31 -0.39 -8.13 -2.50
CA HIS A 31 -1.71 -7.52 -2.65
C HIS A 31 -2.73 -8.51 -3.25
N SER A 32 -2.34 -9.22 -4.32
CA SER A 32 -3.20 -10.23 -4.95
C SER A 32 -3.58 -11.37 -4.00
N TYR A 33 -2.66 -11.84 -3.18
CA TYR A 33 -2.92 -12.94 -2.24
C TYR A 33 -3.78 -12.49 -1.06
N LEU A 34 -3.59 -11.27 -0.54
CA LEU A 34 -4.45 -10.70 0.50
C LEU A 34 -5.87 -10.48 -0.01
N ASP A 35 -6.04 -9.98 -1.24
CA ASP A 35 -7.34 -9.82 -1.88
C ASP A 35 -8.08 -11.16 -2.01
N LYS A 36 -7.40 -12.19 -2.53
CA LYS A 36 -7.98 -13.55 -2.64
C LYS A 36 -8.35 -14.13 -1.27
N TYR A 37 -7.50 -13.93 -0.25
CA TYR A 37 -7.80 -14.37 1.10
C TYR A 37 -9.09 -13.74 1.64
N ILE A 38 -9.24 -12.41 1.47
CA ILE A 38 -10.44 -11.67 1.91
C ILE A 38 -11.69 -12.14 1.15
N LYS A 39 -11.56 -12.40 -0.15
CA LYS A 39 -12.65 -12.92 -1.02
C LYS A 39 -12.92 -14.41 -0.84
N LYS A 40 -12.13 -15.11 -0.02
CA LYS A 40 -12.17 -16.58 0.18
C LYS A 40 -11.95 -17.37 -1.13
N GLU A 41 -11.12 -16.82 -2.00
CA GLU A 41 -10.70 -17.45 -3.25
C GLU A 41 -9.45 -18.31 -3.05
N GLU A 42 -9.25 -19.28 -3.95
CA GLU A 42 -8.07 -20.15 -3.91
C GLU A 42 -6.80 -19.36 -4.28
N ILE A 43 -5.79 -19.42 -3.42
CA ILE A 43 -4.48 -18.83 -3.67
C ILE A 43 -3.60 -19.87 -4.39
N LYS A 44 -3.46 -19.72 -5.70
CA LYS A 44 -2.53 -20.53 -6.51
C LYS A 44 -1.17 -19.87 -6.49
N ALA A 45 -0.34 -20.28 -5.53
CA ALA A 45 1.02 -19.76 -5.43
C ALA A 45 1.93 -20.45 -6.46
N GLU A 46 2.73 -19.67 -7.17
CA GLU A 46 3.78 -20.19 -8.04
C GLU A 46 4.96 -20.73 -7.21
N ASP A 47 5.69 -21.72 -7.73
CA ASP A 47 6.90 -22.22 -7.07
C ASP A 47 8.11 -21.32 -7.39
N SER A 48 7.96 -20.03 -7.15
CA SER A 48 9.01 -19.02 -7.29
C SER A 48 9.47 -18.50 -5.94
N GLY A 49 10.69 -17.98 -5.86
CA GLY A 49 11.21 -17.34 -4.65
C GLY A 49 10.35 -16.12 -4.23
N ASN A 50 9.93 -15.31 -5.19
CA ASN A 50 9.11 -14.11 -4.97
C ASN A 50 7.72 -14.47 -4.43
N SER A 51 7.09 -15.54 -4.96
CA SER A 51 5.82 -16.06 -4.48
C SER A 51 5.91 -16.54 -3.03
N LYS A 52 6.98 -17.28 -2.68
CA LYS A 52 7.21 -17.75 -1.30
C LYS A 52 7.38 -16.60 -0.32
N ILE A 53 8.14 -15.56 -0.69
CA ILE A 53 8.29 -14.35 0.12
C ILE A 53 6.93 -13.65 0.27
N ALA A 54 6.19 -13.44 -0.82
CA ALA A 54 4.88 -12.80 -0.78
C ALA A 54 3.89 -13.53 0.15
N LEU A 55 3.88 -14.88 0.12
CA LEU A 55 3.05 -15.67 1.04
C LEU A 55 3.42 -15.47 2.51
N GLN A 56 4.71 -15.37 2.83
CA GLN A 56 5.15 -15.12 4.20
C GLN A 56 4.79 -13.71 4.67
N LEU A 57 4.87 -12.71 3.79
CA LEU A 57 4.39 -11.35 4.07
C LEU A 57 2.88 -11.35 4.35
N CYS A 58 2.09 -12.03 3.50
CA CYS A 58 0.65 -12.20 3.73
C CYS A 58 0.35 -12.88 5.05
N LYS A 59 1.08 -13.96 5.36
CA LYS A 59 0.92 -14.68 6.63
C LYS A 59 1.15 -13.76 7.83
N SER A 60 2.17 -12.90 7.79
CA SER A 60 2.40 -11.92 8.86
C SER A 60 1.20 -10.98 9.07
N ILE A 61 0.59 -10.48 8.00
CA ILE A 61 -0.60 -9.61 8.08
C ILE A 61 -1.83 -10.40 8.57
N ILE A 62 -2.07 -11.57 8.00
CA ILE A 62 -3.25 -12.40 8.30
C ILE A 62 -3.25 -12.86 9.76
N ASP A 63 -2.10 -13.32 10.25
CA ASP A 63 -2.01 -13.90 11.59
C ASP A 63 -1.96 -12.83 12.69
N ASN A 64 -1.42 -11.64 12.42
CA ASN A 64 -1.15 -10.64 13.45
C ASN A 64 -1.99 -9.37 13.37
N ILE A 65 -2.45 -8.98 12.17
CA ILE A 65 -3.18 -7.72 11.97
C ILE A 65 -4.66 -7.96 11.68
N PHE A 66 -4.99 -8.90 10.81
CA PHE A 66 -6.38 -9.18 10.43
C PHE A 66 -7.30 -9.59 11.59
N PRO A 67 -6.83 -10.25 12.69
CA PRO A 67 -7.66 -10.49 13.86
C PRO A 67 -8.23 -9.23 14.54
N CYS A 68 -7.64 -8.05 14.29
CA CYS A 68 -8.13 -6.77 14.81
C CYS A 68 -9.17 -6.10 13.90
N ILE A 69 -9.50 -6.71 12.74
CA ILE A 69 -10.48 -6.19 11.80
C ILE A 69 -11.86 -6.76 12.12
N ASP A 70 -12.81 -5.88 12.45
CA ASP A 70 -14.18 -6.27 12.75
C ASP A 70 -14.92 -6.78 11.52
N LYS A 71 -14.70 -6.07 10.37
CA LYS A 71 -15.36 -6.38 9.11
C LYS A 71 -14.55 -5.93 7.90
N PHE A 72 -14.33 -6.84 6.95
CA PHE A 72 -13.87 -6.50 5.61
C PHE A 72 -15.05 -5.99 4.78
N ILE A 73 -14.91 -4.78 4.20
CA ILE A 73 -15.98 -4.13 3.43
C ILE A 73 -15.70 -4.22 1.93
N ALA A 74 -14.49 -3.81 1.52
CA ALA A 74 -14.05 -3.89 0.12
C ALA A 74 -12.53 -4.12 0.05
N SER A 75 -12.10 -4.88 -0.95
CA SER A 75 -10.68 -5.13 -1.25
C SER A 75 -10.42 -4.87 -2.73
N GLU A 76 -9.27 -4.25 -3.05
CA GLU A 76 -8.85 -3.89 -4.42
C GLU A 76 -9.95 -3.14 -5.19
N ALA A 77 -10.66 -2.24 -4.50
CA ALA A 77 -11.81 -1.53 -5.06
C ALA A 77 -11.41 -0.26 -5.79
N THR A 78 -11.94 -0.09 -7.00
CA THR A 78 -11.75 1.13 -7.78
C THR A 78 -12.61 2.26 -7.21
N ILE A 79 -12.00 3.41 -7.01
CA ILE A 79 -12.63 4.63 -6.56
C ILE A 79 -12.24 5.79 -7.48
N HIS A 80 -13.08 6.80 -7.59
CA HIS A 80 -12.79 8.00 -8.37
C HIS A 80 -13.49 9.23 -7.79
N GLU A 81 -12.99 10.38 -8.12
CA GLU A 81 -13.61 11.67 -7.83
C GLU A 81 -13.82 12.45 -9.13
N ASP A 82 -15.08 12.51 -9.61
CA ASP A 82 -15.62 13.39 -10.66
C ASP A 82 -14.63 13.85 -11.75
N CYS A 83 -13.97 12.93 -12.45
CA CYS A 83 -12.97 13.22 -13.49
C CYS A 83 -11.66 13.87 -13.02
N ASN A 84 -11.48 14.11 -11.73
CA ASN A 84 -10.26 14.70 -11.20
C ASN A 84 -9.15 13.65 -11.01
N TYR A 85 -9.50 12.53 -10.40
CA TYR A 85 -8.59 11.40 -10.20
C TYR A 85 -9.34 10.10 -9.99
N ALA A 86 -8.66 9.00 -10.23
CA ALA A 86 -9.13 7.66 -9.92
C ALA A 86 -7.98 6.85 -9.30
N GLY A 87 -8.34 5.82 -8.56
CA GLY A 87 -7.38 4.91 -7.96
C GLY A 87 -8.02 3.61 -7.53
N ARG A 88 -7.21 2.74 -6.93
CA ARG A 88 -7.64 1.47 -6.37
C ARG A 88 -7.15 1.40 -4.93
N LEU A 89 -8.09 1.36 -4.00
CA LEU A 89 -7.77 1.17 -2.59
C LEU A 89 -7.50 -0.32 -2.32
N ASP A 90 -6.55 -0.61 -1.46
CA ASP A 90 -6.17 -1.97 -1.13
C ASP A 90 -7.23 -2.64 -0.25
N LEU A 91 -7.66 -1.94 0.82
CA LEU A 91 -8.69 -2.42 1.73
C LEU A 91 -9.52 -1.28 2.31
N LEU A 92 -10.82 -1.49 2.38
CA LEU A 92 -11.74 -0.75 3.23
C LEU A 92 -12.30 -1.70 4.27
N ALA A 93 -12.21 -1.34 5.54
CA ALA A 93 -12.60 -2.20 6.65
C ALA A 93 -13.23 -1.40 7.79
N GLU A 94 -13.98 -2.09 8.64
CA GLU A 94 -14.34 -1.60 9.96
C GLU A 94 -13.33 -2.14 10.97
N ILE A 95 -12.73 -1.28 11.77
CA ILE A 95 -11.72 -1.61 12.78
C ILE A 95 -12.03 -0.76 14.01
N ASP A 96 -12.26 -1.38 15.17
CA ASP A 96 -12.74 -0.73 16.40
C ASP A 96 -14.01 0.12 16.15
N GLY A 97 -14.94 -0.39 15.34
CA GLY A 97 -16.19 0.29 14.97
C GLY A 97 -16.01 1.53 14.07
N LYS A 98 -14.82 1.79 13.52
CA LYS A 98 -14.53 2.93 12.65
C LYS A 98 -14.29 2.49 11.22
N LEU A 99 -14.91 3.19 10.27
CA LEU A 99 -14.62 3.00 8.85
C LEU A 99 -13.19 3.46 8.54
N THR A 100 -12.36 2.53 8.10
CA THR A 100 -10.92 2.68 7.96
C THR A 100 -10.49 2.30 6.55
N VAL A 101 -9.73 3.18 5.89
CA VAL A 101 -9.03 2.86 4.64
C VAL A 101 -7.61 2.39 4.97
N VAL A 102 -7.18 1.30 4.33
CA VAL A 102 -5.89 0.65 4.60
C VAL A 102 -5.10 0.50 3.31
N ASP A 103 -3.78 0.68 3.42
CA ASP A 103 -2.80 0.45 2.36
C ASP A 103 -1.76 -0.56 2.83
N TYR A 104 -1.42 -1.54 1.97
CA TYR A 104 -0.42 -2.56 2.25
C TYR A 104 0.93 -2.17 1.67
N LYS A 105 1.98 -2.26 2.46
CA LYS A 105 3.33 -1.99 1.99
C LYS A 105 4.29 -3.11 2.38
N SER A 106 5.08 -3.55 1.42
CA SER A 106 6.23 -4.41 1.68
C SER A 106 7.52 -3.62 1.50
N SER A 107 8.48 -3.75 2.41
CA SER A 107 9.71 -2.97 2.40
C SER A 107 10.90 -3.79 2.91
N TYR A 108 12.13 -3.47 2.48
CA TYR A 108 13.36 -3.99 3.08
C TYR A 108 13.86 -3.11 4.24
N ARG A 109 13.38 -1.88 4.34
CA ARG A 109 13.86 -0.90 5.34
C ARG A 109 12.70 -0.08 5.87
N LYS A 110 12.88 0.46 7.06
CA LYS A 110 11.95 1.46 7.59
C LYS A 110 11.82 2.63 6.62
N LYS A 111 10.58 3.07 6.42
CA LYS A 111 10.28 4.21 5.57
C LYS A 111 10.64 5.51 6.30
N SER A 112 11.08 6.51 5.53
CA SER A 112 11.26 7.85 6.05
C SER A 112 9.89 8.51 6.35
N SER A 113 9.89 9.53 7.21
CA SER A 113 8.67 10.31 7.50
C SER A 113 8.03 10.85 6.22
N TYR A 114 8.83 11.37 5.29
CA TYR A 114 8.34 11.85 4.00
C TYR A 114 7.60 10.78 3.18
N GLN A 115 8.13 9.56 3.12
CA GLN A 115 7.46 8.45 2.42
C GLN A 115 6.16 8.03 3.12
N ILE A 116 6.13 8.08 4.44
CA ILE A 116 4.92 7.81 5.23
C ILE A 116 3.86 8.87 4.95
N ASP A 117 4.23 10.14 4.93
CA ASP A 117 3.33 11.25 4.61
C ASP A 117 2.74 11.13 3.19
N GLU A 118 3.54 10.72 2.20
CA GLU A 118 3.04 10.46 0.84
C GLU A 118 2.01 9.33 0.80
N HIS A 119 2.21 8.26 1.55
CA HIS A 119 1.24 7.17 1.65
C HIS A 119 -0.06 7.61 2.33
N PHE A 120 0.02 8.39 3.42
CA PHE A 120 -1.18 8.94 4.04
C PHE A 120 -1.91 9.95 3.16
N GLN A 121 -1.22 10.77 2.36
CA GLN A 121 -1.86 11.61 1.35
C GLN A 121 -2.59 10.78 0.29
N GLN A 122 -2.03 9.65 -0.15
CA GLN A 122 -2.71 8.72 -1.05
C GLN A 122 -3.99 8.15 -0.40
N LEU A 123 -3.90 7.70 0.84
CA LEU A 123 -5.07 7.20 1.58
C LEU A 123 -6.13 8.30 1.80
N ALA A 124 -5.71 9.54 2.04
CA ALA A 124 -6.60 10.68 2.17
C ALA A 124 -7.34 10.99 0.86
N ALA A 125 -6.65 10.87 -0.30
CA ALA A 125 -7.29 10.94 -1.61
C ALA A 125 -8.36 9.85 -1.76
N TYR A 126 -8.03 8.62 -1.41
CA TYR A 126 -8.97 7.50 -1.48
C TYR A 126 -10.16 7.66 -0.54
N ALA A 127 -9.92 8.10 0.69
CA ALA A 127 -10.97 8.40 1.65
C ALA A 127 -11.92 9.49 1.12
N SER A 128 -11.38 10.56 0.55
CA SER A 128 -12.18 11.67 -0.02
C SER A 128 -13.04 11.22 -1.20
N ALA A 129 -12.47 10.42 -2.12
CA ALA A 129 -13.21 9.88 -3.25
C ALA A 129 -14.32 8.94 -2.79
N HIS A 130 -14.02 8.02 -1.87
CA HIS A 130 -15.00 7.07 -1.34
C HIS A 130 -16.15 7.79 -0.61
N ASP A 131 -15.81 8.77 0.25
CA ASP A 131 -16.83 9.54 0.98
C ASP A 131 -17.78 10.26 0.03
N LYS A 132 -17.29 10.81 -1.08
CA LYS A 132 -18.13 11.44 -2.11
C LYS A 132 -18.97 10.43 -2.90
N MET A 133 -18.37 9.31 -3.33
CA MET A 133 -19.06 8.29 -4.13
C MET A 133 -20.21 7.62 -3.38
N PHE A 134 -20.02 7.35 -2.08
CA PHE A 134 -20.92 6.50 -1.30
C PHE A 134 -21.62 7.23 -0.16
N ASN A 135 -21.43 8.56 -0.03
CA ASN A 135 -21.93 9.37 1.07
C ASN A 135 -21.58 8.78 2.44
N THR A 136 -20.31 8.41 2.60
CA THR A 136 -19.73 7.82 3.82
C THR A 136 -18.88 8.85 4.56
N LYS A 137 -18.33 8.45 5.70
CA LYS A 137 -17.30 9.19 6.42
C LYS A 137 -16.21 8.24 6.88
N ILE A 138 -15.12 8.20 6.13
CA ILE A 138 -13.93 7.47 6.55
C ILE A 138 -13.26 8.28 7.68
N GLU A 139 -13.06 7.63 8.83
CA GLU A 139 -12.58 8.28 10.05
C GLU A 139 -11.12 7.99 10.35
N ARG A 140 -10.53 6.99 9.69
CA ARG A 140 -9.17 6.54 9.96
C ARG A 140 -8.49 6.03 8.68
N ALA A 141 -7.18 6.26 8.61
CA ALA A 141 -6.32 5.63 7.60
C ALA A 141 -5.23 4.83 8.29
N MET A 142 -4.90 3.66 7.76
CA MET A 142 -3.84 2.81 8.30
C MET A 142 -2.92 2.32 7.19
N ILE A 143 -1.63 2.15 7.50
CA ILE A 143 -0.66 1.53 6.62
C ILE A 143 -0.15 0.28 7.33
N PHE A 144 -0.32 -0.88 6.69
CA PHE A 144 0.22 -2.15 7.18
C PHE A 144 1.51 -2.43 6.43
N ILE A 145 2.64 -2.30 7.13
CA ILE A 145 3.97 -2.51 6.56
C ILE A 145 4.48 -3.86 7.02
N VAL A 146 5.03 -4.68 6.09
CA VAL A 146 5.77 -5.89 6.43
C VAL A 146 7.16 -5.84 5.81
N TYR A 147 8.15 -6.17 6.63
CA TYR A 147 9.56 -6.16 6.23
C TYR A 147 9.94 -7.49 5.57
N LYS A 148 10.53 -7.41 4.35
CA LYS A 148 10.78 -8.58 3.48
C LYS A 148 11.85 -9.54 3.97
N ASP A 149 12.74 -9.09 4.83
CA ASP A 149 13.87 -9.86 5.38
C ASP A 149 13.59 -10.45 6.76
N THR A 150 12.74 -9.80 7.57
CA THR A 150 12.41 -10.28 8.93
C THR A 150 10.98 -10.81 9.05
N PHE A 151 10.10 -10.47 8.08
CA PHE A 151 8.64 -10.70 8.13
C PHE A 151 7.94 -10.07 9.33
N GLU A 152 8.64 -9.17 10.04
CA GLU A 152 8.04 -8.33 11.07
C GLU A 152 7.09 -7.33 10.44
N HIS A 153 6.05 -6.97 11.18
CA HIS A 153 5.06 -5.99 10.74
C HIS A 153 5.12 -4.72 11.57
N GLU A 154 4.66 -3.64 10.97
CA GLU A 154 4.45 -2.34 11.60
C GLU A 154 3.10 -1.79 11.13
N VAL A 155 2.33 -1.25 12.05
CA VAL A 155 1.05 -0.60 11.75
C VAL A 155 1.18 0.87 12.06
N LEU A 156 0.94 1.71 11.05
CA LEU A 156 0.91 3.15 11.20
C LEU A 156 -0.53 3.63 11.04
N GLU A 157 -0.93 4.59 11.87
CA GLU A 157 -2.29 5.11 11.92
C GLU A 157 -2.32 6.63 11.76
N ALA A 158 -3.27 7.11 10.98
CA ALA A 158 -3.74 8.49 10.99
C ALA A 158 -5.19 8.50 11.47
N ASP A 159 -5.41 9.08 12.63
CA ASP A 159 -6.73 9.33 13.19
C ASP A 159 -7.52 10.35 12.36
N SER A 160 -8.75 10.63 12.75
CA SER A 160 -9.64 11.56 12.02
C SER A 160 -9.04 12.96 11.87
N SER A 161 -8.31 13.47 12.87
CA SER A 161 -7.66 14.78 12.81
C SER A 161 -6.50 14.80 11.82
N SER A 162 -5.62 13.82 11.94
CA SER A 162 -4.47 13.63 11.04
C SER A 162 -4.92 13.37 9.61
N LEU A 163 -5.93 12.52 9.42
CA LEU A 163 -6.50 12.22 8.10
C LEU A 163 -7.08 13.48 7.43
N ASN A 164 -7.76 14.35 8.19
CA ASN A 164 -8.25 15.62 7.66
C ASN A 164 -7.10 16.56 7.25
N THR A 165 -5.99 16.56 7.98
CA THR A 165 -4.78 17.29 7.58
C THR A 165 -4.24 16.76 6.25
N TYR A 166 -4.12 15.45 6.09
CA TYR A 166 -3.68 14.83 4.83
C TYR A 166 -4.66 15.05 3.67
N LYS A 167 -5.99 15.10 3.94
CA LYS A 167 -6.99 15.50 2.93
C LYS A 167 -6.74 16.93 2.43
N GLY A 168 -6.42 17.88 3.32
CA GLY A 168 -6.02 19.25 2.94
C GLY A 168 -4.77 19.26 2.07
N MET A 169 -3.71 18.58 2.50
CA MET A 169 -2.45 18.48 1.73
C MET A 169 -2.65 17.85 0.34
N TRP A 170 -3.53 16.86 0.22
CA TRP A 170 -3.88 16.25 -1.06
C TRP A 170 -4.61 17.25 -1.99
N ILE A 171 -5.57 18.01 -1.46
CA ILE A 171 -6.31 19.02 -2.24
C ILE A 171 -5.37 20.08 -2.78
N ASP A 172 -4.44 20.60 -1.96
CA ASP A 172 -3.44 21.58 -2.39
C ASP A 172 -2.57 21.04 -3.53
N LYS A 173 -2.13 19.78 -3.41
CA LYS A 173 -1.34 19.08 -4.43
C LYS A 173 -2.11 18.87 -5.72
N LEU A 174 -3.39 18.49 -5.62
CA LEU A 174 -4.28 18.31 -6.77
C LEU A 174 -4.51 19.64 -7.51
N GLN A 175 -4.81 20.71 -6.78
CA GLN A 175 -5.00 22.04 -7.35
C GLN A 175 -3.73 22.52 -8.08
N TYR A 176 -2.55 22.31 -7.48
CA TYR A 176 -1.28 22.61 -8.14
C TYR A 176 -1.14 21.85 -9.47
N CYS A 177 -1.43 20.56 -9.50
CA CYS A 177 -1.36 19.77 -10.73
C CYS A 177 -2.34 20.27 -11.79
N LEU A 178 -3.58 20.61 -11.42
CA LEU A 178 -4.62 21.08 -12.36
C LEU A 178 -4.36 22.48 -12.93
N LEU A 179 -3.56 23.31 -12.23
CA LEU A 179 -3.19 24.64 -12.70
C LEU A 179 -2.07 24.64 -13.76
N TYR A 180 -1.31 23.55 -13.85
CA TYR A 180 -0.12 23.44 -14.71
C TYR A 180 -0.29 22.38 -15.83
N THR A 181 -1.47 21.81 -16.01
CA THR A 181 -1.86 20.95 -17.13
C THR A 181 -2.83 21.64 -18.04
#